data_d4c93c2bc46fa95b92d3764a3d95fa43
#
_entry.id   d4c93c2bc46fa95b92d3764a3d95fa43
#
_cell.length_a   1.000
_cell.length_b   1.000
_cell.length_c   1.000
_cell.angle_alpha   90.00
_cell.angle_beta   90.00
_cell.angle_gamma   90.00
#
_symmetry.space_group_name_H-M   'P 1'
#
loop_
_entity.id
_entity.type
_entity.pdbx_description
1 polymer ?
#
loop_
_entity_poly.entity_id
_entity_poly.type
_entity_poly.pdbx_seq_one_letter_code
_entity_poly.pdbx_strand_id
1 'polypeptide(L)'
;MKSLKIAIAVLVGVLAAGCYNDFDTPAPRKLYTDADLAAEGLQQVSIKEVKGWFESAFGSISNTGTNDDWATTNTLKLGDLAPEEESFEGMKGWSDASNKYIKGKVISSDRQGNIYKSLFIDDGTAGIELKLYNGLYLDYYLNLNTMESQWVYVRLDGLYLGNYRMMLSIGDAPSDSNNTSGKHKFYANSNLDNPKIAKQYVVPGEYVSLDESNIVEVNASNYRTALGKDQLGRLVRFNGIKIRYSGVPNQDHVVNEALKNGTYTSQFPTWVVTDSGTPQNAAWYRWAYNIENVRLYASVLISYNDEAVYTSDPGVYSVRTSGYSQFAMKTIPKDGAVGNVLGIYGIYSKRSDFTGGSYDYAQYQISVSRIEDLDFKAEDLLTEEEADALARWAYDKAYSEYDPFNPPVKSTTGDYESGE
;
A
#
# COMPACT_ATOMS: atom_id res chain seq x y z
N MET A 1 17.41 67.74 13.05
CA MET A 1 16.82 66.48 13.55
C MET A 1 15.75 65.85 12.61
N LYS A 2 14.94 66.61 11.91
CA LYS A 2 13.94 66.04 10.93
C LYS A 2 14.59 65.41 9.74
N SER A 3 15.62 66.02 9.15
CA SER A 3 16.36 65.54 7.96
C SER A 3 17.12 64.21 8.24
N LEU A 4 17.67 64.05 9.46
CA LEU A 4 18.37 62.83 9.84
C LEU A 4 17.38 61.60 9.95
N LYS A 5 16.19 61.87 10.47
CA LYS A 5 15.12 60.82 10.54
C LYS A 5 14.62 60.35 9.17
N ILE A 6 14.53 61.27 8.23
CA ILE A 6 14.14 60.96 6.85
C ILE A 6 15.26 60.18 6.15
N ALA A 7 16.53 60.55 6.37
CA ALA A 7 17.65 59.82 5.77
C ALA A 7 17.77 58.38 6.31
N ILE A 8 17.49 58.17 7.61
CA ILE A 8 17.48 56.83 8.21
C ILE A 8 16.30 56.01 7.67
N ALA A 9 15.11 56.58 7.54
CA ALA A 9 13.94 55.88 7.01
C ALA A 9 14.13 55.47 5.53
N VAL A 10 14.78 56.32 4.72
CA VAL A 10 15.10 55.97 3.33
C VAL A 10 16.18 54.89 3.27
N LEU A 11 17.18 54.92 4.12
CA LEU A 11 18.24 53.91 4.17
C LEU A 11 17.68 52.54 4.60
N VAL A 12 16.77 52.48 5.58
CA VAL A 12 16.09 51.26 5.99
C VAL A 12 15.18 50.75 4.90
N GLY A 13 14.49 51.63 4.17
CA GLY A 13 13.64 51.23 3.03
C GLY A 13 14.41 50.63 1.86
N VAL A 14 15.61 51.17 1.56
CA VAL A 14 16.49 50.66 0.50
C VAL A 14 17.13 49.32 0.92
N LEU A 15 17.50 49.15 2.18
CA LEU A 15 18.00 47.87 2.69
C LEU A 15 16.93 46.81 2.74
N ALA A 16 15.67 47.15 3.05
CA ALA A 16 14.55 46.20 3.03
C ALA A 16 14.14 45.81 1.58
N ALA A 17 14.29 46.70 0.61
CA ALA A 17 14.02 46.42 -0.81
C ALA A 17 15.13 45.56 -1.44
N GLY A 18 16.38 45.74 -1.01
CA GLY A 18 17.52 44.95 -1.53
C GLY A 18 17.52 43.47 -1.08
N CYS A 19 16.92 43.15 0.07
CA CYS A 19 16.83 41.78 0.54
C CYS A 19 15.64 41.00 -0.07
N TYR A 20 14.74 41.65 -0.81
CA TYR A 20 13.53 41.01 -1.32
C TYR A 20 13.61 40.54 -2.78
N ASN A 21 14.67 40.91 -3.47
CA ASN A 21 14.82 40.63 -4.92
C ASN A 21 15.91 39.61 -5.29
N ASP A 22 16.58 39.02 -4.31
CA ASP A 22 17.64 38.01 -4.53
C ASP A 22 17.22 36.60 -4.12
N PHE A 23 15.94 36.26 -4.23
CA PHE A 23 15.57 34.84 -4.28
C PHE A 23 15.79 34.37 -5.72
N ASP A 24 16.95 33.79 -5.96
CA ASP A 24 17.14 32.96 -7.15
C ASP A 24 15.97 31.98 -7.23
N THR A 25 15.22 32.04 -8.31
CA THR A 25 14.20 31.05 -8.61
C THR A 25 14.91 29.69 -8.59
N PRO A 26 14.50 28.74 -7.74
CA PRO A 26 15.14 27.43 -7.72
C PRO A 26 15.26 26.90 -9.14
N ALA A 27 16.42 26.40 -9.51
CA ALA A 27 16.61 25.77 -10.81
C ALA A 27 15.53 24.72 -11.05
N PRO A 28 14.95 24.63 -12.25
CA PRO A 28 13.99 23.59 -12.55
C PRO A 28 14.56 22.22 -12.19
N ARG A 29 13.75 21.37 -11.59
CA ARG A 29 14.16 20.01 -11.24
C ARG A 29 14.60 19.28 -12.51
N LYS A 30 15.77 18.65 -12.48
CA LYS A 30 16.24 17.81 -13.60
C LYS A 30 15.26 16.65 -13.80
N LEU A 31 14.81 16.47 -15.02
CA LEU A 31 14.13 15.28 -15.49
C LEU A 31 15.15 14.42 -16.25
N TYR A 32 15.23 13.16 -15.88
CA TYR A 32 16.20 12.21 -16.43
C TYR A 32 15.64 11.54 -17.67
N THR A 33 16.56 11.15 -18.56
CA THR A 33 16.27 10.38 -19.77
C THR A 33 17.07 9.07 -19.79
N ASP A 34 16.72 8.16 -20.70
CA ASP A 34 17.51 6.94 -20.91
C ASP A 34 18.96 7.26 -21.30
N ALA A 35 19.17 8.36 -22.03
CA ALA A 35 20.52 8.83 -22.41
C ALA A 35 21.33 9.31 -21.20
N ASP A 36 20.68 9.92 -20.19
CA ASP A 36 21.37 10.30 -18.96
C ASP A 36 21.88 9.06 -18.21
N LEU A 37 21.04 8.03 -18.07
CA LEU A 37 21.41 6.80 -17.37
C LEU A 37 22.48 6.01 -18.15
N ALA A 38 22.37 5.98 -19.48
CA ALA A 38 23.39 5.37 -20.35
C ALA A 38 24.75 6.10 -20.24
N ALA A 39 24.75 7.44 -20.12
CA ALA A 39 25.95 8.22 -19.92
C ALA A 39 26.63 7.95 -18.55
N GLU A 40 25.86 7.53 -17.56
CA GLU A 40 26.35 7.03 -16.27
C GLU A 40 26.87 5.57 -16.35
N GLY A 41 26.81 4.92 -17.51
CA GLY A 41 27.23 3.54 -17.72
C GLY A 41 26.19 2.50 -17.30
N LEU A 42 24.95 2.94 -17.03
CA LEU A 42 23.87 2.06 -16.59
C LEU A 42 23.12 1.44 -17.77
N GLN A 43 22.63 0.23 -17.59
CA GLN A 43 21.84 -0.51 -18.57
C GLN A 43 20.44 -0.79 -18.02
N GLN A 44 19.42 -0.61 -18.86
CA GLN A 44 18.05 -0.89 -18.50
C GLN A 44 17.80 -2.40 -18.45
N VAL A 45 17.04 -2.82 -17.41
CA VAL A 45 16.39 -4.13 -17.32
C VAL A 45 14.90 -3.94 -17.04
N SER A 46 14.09 -4.93 -17.35
CA SER A 46 12.65 -4.87 -17.09
C SER A 46 12.34 -5.16 -15.62
N ILE A 47 11.21 -4.64 -15.14
CA ILE A 47 10.70 -4.95 -13.80
C ILE A 47 10.43 -6.47 -13.67
N LYS A 48 9.92 -7.10 -14.73
CA LYS A 48 9.68 -8.55 -14.76
C LYS A 48 10.98 -9.33 -14.57
N GLU A 49 12.07 -8.89 -15.20
CA GLU A 49 13.39 -9.52 -15.04
C GLU A 49 13.90 -9.41 -13.60
N VAL A 50 13.78 -8.22 -12.98
CA VAL A 50 14.18 -8.02 -11.58
C VAL A 50 13.36 -8.92 -10.63
N LYS A 51 12.05 -9.04 -10.83
CA LYS A 51 11.21 -9.99 -10.06
C LYS A 51 11.67 -11.43 -10.27
N GLY A 52 12.05 -11.79 -11.49
CA GLY A 52 12.59 -13.12 -11.85
C GLY A 52 13.90 -13.45 -11.14
N TRP A 53 14.74 -12.47 -10.82
CA TRP A 53 15.97 -12.70 -10.04
C TRP A 53 15.67 -13.24 -8.64
N PHE A 54 14.61 -12.70 -7.99
CA PHE A 54 14.20 -13.21 -6.68
C PHE A 54 13.75 -14.68 -6.75
N GLU A 55 12.95 -15.02 -7.76
CA GLU A 55 12.50 -16.41 -7.96
C GLU A 55 13.68 -17.34 -8.33
N SER A 56 14.65 -16.85 -9.09
CA SER A 56 15.86 -17.61 -9.42
C SER A 56 16.72 -17.89 -8.18
N ALA A 57 16.77 -16.94 -7.24
CA ALA A 57 17.57 -17.08 -6.03
C ALA A 57 16.93 -17.96 -4.97
N PHE A 58 15.59 -17.86 -4.79
CA PHE A 58 14.88 -18.44 -3.66
C PHE A 58 13.74 -19.40 -4.04
N GLY A 59 13.47 -19.57 -5.33
CA GLY A 59 12.30 -20.30 -5.81
C GLY A 59 11.03 -19.46 -5.77
N SER A 60 9.88 -20.11 -5.67
CA SER A 60 8.59 -19.40 -5.61
C SER A 60 8.56 -18.42 -4.46
N ILE A 61 7.96 -17.24 -4.69
CA ILE A 61 7.73 -16.24 -3.65
C ILE A 61 6.90 -16.90 -2.54
N SER A 62 7.44 -16.89 -1.34
CA SER A 62 6.78 -17.37 -0.13
C SER A 62 6.70 -16.25 0.91
N ASN A 63 5.92 -16.44 1.95
CA ASN A 63 5.82 -15.44 3.02
C ASN A 63 7.03 -15.49 3.96
N THR A 64 8.15 -14.97 3.51
CA THR A 64 9.41 -14.93 4.24
C THR A 64 9.84 -13.50 4.59
N GLY A 65 8.99 -12.52 4.32
CA GLY A 65 9.35 -11.10 4.46
C GLY A 65 9.31 -10.57 5.88
N THR A 66 8.66 -11.29 6.81
CA THR A 66 8.59 -10.92 8.22
C THR A 66 8.65 -12.18 9.06
N ASN A 67 9.76 -12.44 9.67
CA ASN A 67 10.03 -13.67 10.42
C ASN A 67 10.65 -13.36 11.78
N ASP A 68 10.64 -14.33 12.64
CA ASP A 68 11.30 -14.26 13.95
C ASP A 68 12.80 -14.62 13.85
N ASP A 69 13.30 -14.89 12.64
CA ASP A 69 14.70 -15.31 12.39
C ASP A 69 15.17 -14.84 11.01
N TRP A 70 16.40 -14.30 10.94
CA TRP A 70 17.08 -13.95 9.71
C TRP A 70 17.27 -15.13 8.75
N ALA A 71 17.43 -16.34 9.27
CA ALA A 71 17.62 -17.56 8.46
C ALA A 71 16.44 -17.85 7.52
N THR A 72 15.25 -17.39 7.87
CA THR A 72 14.02 -17.60 7.08
C THR A 72 13.60 -16.34 6.30
N THR A 73 14.35 -15.26 6.37
CA THR A 73 14.08 -13.99 5.70
C THR A 73 14.86 -13.92 4.38
N ASN A 74 14.16 -13.89 3.25
CA ASN A 74 14.78 -13.89 1.93
C ASN A 74 14.94 -12.47 1.38
N THR A 75 16.19 -12.11 1.07
CA THR A 75 16.55 -10.79 0.54
C THR A 75 17.63 -10.89 -0.53
N LEU A 76 17.49 -10.15 -1.62
CA LEU A 76 18.56 -9.93 -2.59
C LEU A 76 19.16 -8.54 -2.37
N LYS A 77 20.45 -8.46 -2.10
CA LYS A 77 21.23 -7.24 -2.29
C LYS A 77 21.54 -7.09 -3.78
N LEU A 78 21.03 -6.04 -4.37
CA LEU A 78 21.21 -5.78 -5.81
C LEU A 78 22.59 -5.14 -6.05
N GLY A 79 23.31 -5.65 -7.06
CA GLY A 79 24.67 -5.25 -7.35
C GLY A 79 25.70 -6.15 -6.67
N ASP A 80 26.70 -5.54 -6.04
CA ASP A 80 27.80 -6.26 -5.39
C ASP A 80 27.30 -7.24 -4.32
N LEU A 81 28.11 -8.28 -4.10
CA LEU A 81 27.86 -9.22 -3.01
C LEU A 81 27.83 -8.50 -1.66
N ALA A 82 26.93 -8.95 -0.80
CA ALA A 82 26.89 -8.43 0.57
C ALA A 82 28.25 -8.68 1.26
N PRO A 83 28.79 -7.70 1.97
CA PRO A 83 29.94 -7.93 2.84
C PRO A 83 29.62 -9.06 3.83
N GLU A 84 30.62 -9.91 4.16
CA GLU A 84 30.41 -11.02 5.11
C GLU A 84 29.87 -10.55 6.47
N GLU A 85 30.27 -9.37 6.91
CA GLU A 85 29.86 -8.77 8.17
C GLU A 85 28.38 -8.34 8.20
N GLU A 86 27.77 -8.14 7.02
CA GLU A 86 26.36 -7.72 6.87
C GLU A 86 25.48 -8.85 6.32
N SER A 87 26.06 -10.02 6.02
CA SER A 87 25.31 -11.13 5.46
C SER A 87 24.64 -11.96 6.55
N PHE A 88 23.47 -12.47 6.23
CA PHE A 88 22.74 -13.49 7.00
C PHE A 88 22.25 -14.59 6.07
N GLU A 89 21.85 -15.74 6.60
CA GLU A 89 21.56 -16.95 5.80
C GLU A 89 20.54 -16.71 4.68
N GLY A 90 19.51 -15.88 4.91
CA GLY A 90 18.48 -15.52 3.92
C GLY A 90 18.89 -14.43 2.93
N MET A 91 20.07 -13.81 3.07
CA MET A 91 20.52 -12.76 2.17
C MET A 91 21.48 -13.29 1.11
N LYS A 92 21.23 -12.90 -0.14
CA LYS A 92 22.10 -13.21 -1.28
C LYS A 92 22.45 -11.94 -2.04
N GLY A 93 23.71 -11.83 -2.51
CA GLY A 93 24.10 -10.83 -3.48
C GLY A 93 23.65 -11.23 -4.88
N TRP A 94 23.33 -10.23 -5.70
CA TRP A 94 22.92 -10.43 -7.10
C TRP A 94 23.72 -9.53 -8.03
N SER A 95 24.87 -10.02 -8.46
CA SER A 95 25.84 -9.24 -9.26
C SER A 95 25.30 -8.81 -10.63
N ASP A 96 24.33 -9.54 -11.19
CA ASP A 96 23.72 -9.17 -12.47
C ASP A 96 22.95 -7.83 -12.39
N ALA A 97 22.64 -7.35 -11.19
CA ALA A 97 22.05 -6.04 -10.96
C ALA A 97 23.07 -4.89 -11.01
N SER A 98 24.38 -5.18 -11.01
CA SER A 98 25.44 -4.16 -11.08
C SER A 98 25.33 -3.35 -12.35
N ASN A 99 25.40 -2.02 -12.21
CA ASN A 99 25.24 -1.07 -13.32
C ASN A 99 23.91 -1.23 -14.06
N LYS A 100 22.83 -1.60 -13.35
CA LYS A 100 21.50 -1.72 -13.93
C LYS A 100 20.54 -0.69 -13.33
N TYR A 101 19.53 -0.36 -14.12
CA TYR A 101 18.39 0.42 -13.67
C TYR A 101 17.08 -0.16 -14.23
N ILE A 102 15.99 0.06 -13.52
CA ILE A 102 14.64 -0.11 -14.04
C ILE A 102 14.02 1.25 -14.32
N LYS A 103 13.07 1.26 -15.24
CA LYS A 103 12.27 2.43 -15.60
C LYS A 103 10.81 2.03 -15.57
N GLY A 104 9.98 2.80 -14.90
CA GLY A 104 8.53 2.56 -14.86
C GLY A 104 7.74 3.85 -14.80
N LYS A 105 6.49 3.80 -15.23
CA LYS A 105 5.54 4.89 -15.05
C LYS A 105 4.96 4.82 -13.65
N VAL A 106 4.79 5.97 -13.00
CA VAL A 106 4.13 6.05 -11.69
C VAL A 106 2.68 5.62 -11.82
N ILE A 107 2.25 4.68 -10.98
CA ILE A 107 0.88 4.13 -10.99
C ILE A 107 0.17 4.24 -9.64
N SER A 108 0.78 4.89 -8.64
CA SER A 108 0.18 5.13 -7.32
C SER A 108 0.51 6.51 -6.79
N SER A 109 -0.29 6.98 -5.82
CA SER A 109 -0.05 8.25 -5.13
C SER A 109 -0.37 8.12 -3.65
N ASP A 110 0.50 8.67 -2.81
CA ASP A 110 0.31 8.76 -1.35
C ASP A 110 -0.44 10.04 -0.91
N ARG A 111 -0.94 10.84 -1.87
CA ARG A 111 -1.53 12.16 -1.59
C ARG A 111 -2.73 12.10 -0.65
N GLN A 112 -3.58 11.09 -0.76
CA GLN A 112 -4.75 10.92 0.12
C GLN A 112 -4.49 9.98 1.32
N GLY A 113 -3.25 9.53 1.53
CA GLY A 113 -2.82 8.83 2.74
C GLY A 113 -3.27 7.37 2.85
N ASN A 114 -3.85 6.78 1.80
CA ASN A 114 -4.17 5.35 1.80
C ASN A 114 -2.93 4.50 1.47
N ILE A 115 -2.12 4.96 0.54
CA ILE A 115 -0.78 4.40 0.27
C ILE A 115 0.21 5.23 1.10
N TYR A 116 1.15 4.59 1.79
CA TYR A 116 2.07 5.25 2.71
C TYR A 116 3.48 4.74 2.53
N LYS A 117 4.43 5.68 2.33
CA LYS A 117 5.86 5.38 2.13
C LYS A 117 6.15 4.40 0.97
N SER A 118 5.22 4.26 0.04
CA SER A 118 5.31 3.35 -1.10
C SER A 118 4.98 4.09 -2.39
N LEU A 119 5.80 3.86 -3.40
CA LEU A 119 5.56 4.27 -4.77
C LEU A 119 5.51 3.02 -5.66
N PHE A 120 4.40 2.83 -6.36
CA PHE A 120 4.31 1.76 -7.35
C PHE A 120 4.62 2.31 -8.73
N ILE A 121 5.46 1.59 -9.46
CA ILE A 121 5.81 1.87 -10.85
C ILE A 121 5.57 0.64 -11.74
N ASP A 122 5.26 0.87 -13.02
CA ASP A 122 4.96 -0.18 -14.00
C ASP A 122 5.63 0.15 -15.35
N ASP A 123 6.37 -0.81 -15.92
CA ASP A 123 7.05 -0.66 -17.21
C ASP A 123 6.30 -1.33 -18.38
N GLY A 124 5.08 -1.80 -18.13
CA GLY A 124 4.26 -2.58 -19.06
C GLY A 124 4.54 -4.10 -18.99
N THR A 125 5.69 -4.53 -18.47
CA THR A 125 5.99 -5.95 -18.26
C THR A 125 5.55 -6.45 -16.90
N ALA A 126 5.66 -5.60 -15.85
CA ALA A 126 5.26 -5.86 -14.48
C ALA A 126 5.18 -4.56 -13.67
N GLY A 127 4.53 -4.62 -12.52
CA GLY A 127 4.57 -3.56 -11.51
C GLY A 127 5.44 -3.95 -10.32
N ILE A 128 6.01 -2.95 -9.63
CA ILE A 128 6.80 -3.15 -8.42
C ILE A 128 6.61 -2.01 -7.43
N GLU A 129 6.69 -2.34 -6.15
CA GLU A 129 6.69 -1.39 -5.05
C GLU A 129 8.11 -0.87 -4.78
N LEU A 130 8.24 0.44 -4.62
CA LEU A 130 9.43 1.09 -4.09
C LEU A 130 9.11 1.58 -2.68
N LYS A 131 9.84 1.12 -1.68
CA LYS A 131 9.71 1.55 -0.28
C LYS A 131 10.53 2.81 -0.08
N LEU A 132 9.86 3.93 0.08
CA LEU A 132 10.48 5.25 0.11
C LEU A 132 10.05 6.02 1.38
N TYR A 133 10.18 7.33 1.32
CA TYR A 133 9.74 8.28 2.36
C TYR A 133 8.28 8.70 2.17
N ASN A 134 7.74 9.53 3.05
CA ASN A 134 6.38 10.05 2.96
C ASN A 134 6.29 11.34 2.14
N GLY A 135 5.19 11.59 1.46
CA GLY A 135 4.95 12.78 0.64
C GLY A 135 5.48 12.65 -0.79
N LEU A 136 5.48 11.46 -1.32
CA LEU A 136 5.99 11.12 -2.66
C LEU A 136 5.25 11.85 -3.78
N TYR A 137 3.98 12.20 -3.59
CA TYR A 137 3.18 12.98 -4.55
C TYR A 137 3.74 14.38 -4.84
N LEU A 138 4.64 14.89 -4.01
CA LEU A 138 5.37 16.15 -4.26
C LEU A 138 6.55 15.96 -5.21
N ASP A 139 7.05 14.75 -5.30
CA ASP A 139 8.24 14.41 -6.07
C ASP A 139 7.95 13.63 -7.35
N TYR A 140 6.86 12.86 -7.38
CA TYR A 140 6.50 11.98 -8.49
C TYR A 140 5.05 12.20 -8.90
N TYR A 141 4.85 12.51 -10.18
CA TYR A 141 3.56 12.96 -10.68
C TYR A 141 2.66 11.80 -11.13
N LEU A 142 1.41 11.86 -10.72
CA LEU A 142 0.33 11.01 -11.20
C LEU A 142 -0.99 11.78 -11.19
N ASN A 143 -1.72 11.72 -12.29
CA ASN A 143 -3.10 12.20 -12.42
C ASN A 143 -3.97 11.13 -13.09
N LEU A 144 -4.68 10.35 -12.29
CA LEU A 144 -5.54 9.26 -12.78
C LEU A 144 -6.83 9.74 -13.47
N ASN A 145 -7.18 11.03 -13.37
CA ASN A 145 -8.32 11.57 -14.13
C ASN A 145 -7.97 11.78 -15.60
N THR A 146 -6.75 12.23 -15.87
CA THR A 146 -6.24 12.46 -17.23
C THR A 146 -5.36 11.31 -17.73
N MET A 147 -5.12 10.30 -16.88
CA MET A 147 -4.17 9.23 -17.13
C MET A 147 -2.75 9.73 -17.45
N GLU A 148 -2.39 10.88 -16.89
CA GLU A 148 -1.04 11.40 -16.97
C GLU A 148 -0.20 10.93 -15.81
N SER A 149 1.03 10.56 -16.10
CA SER A 149 2.01 10.01 -15.18
C SER A 149 3.39 10.60 -15.45
N GLN A 150 4.37 10.04 -14.79
CA GLN A 150 5.77 10.40 -14.95
C GLN A 150 6.62 9.15 -15.00
N TRP A 151 7.62 9.13 -15.88
CA TRP A 151 8.67 8.14 -15.81
C TRP A 151 9.49 8.28 -14.53
N VAL A 152 9.84 7.17 -13.95
CA VAL A 152 10.77 7.09 -12.82
C VAL A 152 11.85 6.07 -13.17
N TYR A 153 13.10 6.46 -12.93
CA TYR A 153 14.27 5.61 -13.10
C TYR A 153 14.79 5.22 -11.72
N VAL A 154 15.10 3.95 -11.56
CA VAL A 154 15.61 3.40 -10.29
C VAL A 154 16.95 2.72 -10.53
N ARG A 155 18.01 3.29 -9.99
CA ARG A 155 19.34 2.66 -9.97
C ARG A 155 19.32 1.52 -8.99
N LEU A 156 19.67 0.32 -9.42
CA LEU A 156 19.50 -0.89 -8.61
C LEU A 156 20.66 -1.16 -7.66
N ASP A 157 21.86 -0.75 -8.04
CA ASP A 157 23.08 -1.06 -7.32
C ASP A 157 23.06 -0.52 -5.89
N GLY A 158 23.19 -1.40 -4.90
CA GLY A 158 23.12 -1.04 -3.48
C GLY A 158 21.74 -1.07 -2.85
N LEU A 159 20.66 -1.28 -3.63
CA LEU A 159 19.32 -1.47 -3.10
C LEU A 159 19.04 -2.95 -2.77
N TYR A 160 17.93 -3.20 -2.11
CA TYR A 160 17.53 -4.53 -1.67
C TYR A 160 16.13 -4.88 -2.19
N LEU A 161 16.04 -6.04 -2.84
CA LEU A 161 14.78 -6.65 -3.27
C LEU A 161 14.34 -7.64 -2.21
N GLY A 162 13.24 -7.34 -1.56
CA GLY A 162 12.68 -8.14 -0.47
C GLY A 162 11.22 -8.46 -0.68
N ASN A 163 10.72 -9.37 0.14
CA ASN A 163 9.36 -9.86 0.12
C ASN A 163 8.69 -9.60 1.47
N TYR A 164 7.57 -8.88 1.44
CA TYR A 164 6.71 -8.75 2.62
C TYR A 164 5.32 -9.30 2.32
N ARG A 165 4.92 -10.32 3.06
CA ARG A 165 3.58 -10.94 2.91
C ARG A 165 3.25 -11.30 1.44
N MET A 166 4.24 -11.80 0.71
CA MET A 166 4.22 -12.18 -0.70
C MET A 166 4.25 -11.02 -1.70
N MET A 167 4.36 -9.77 -1.26
CA MET A 167 4.64 -8.64 -2.13
C MET A 167 6.14 -8.41 -2.24
N LEU A 168 6.66 -8.37 -3.47
CA LEU A 168 8.03 -7.94 -3.72
C LEU A 168 8.13 -6.43 -3.74
N SER A 169 9.17 -5.92 -3.12
CA SER A 169 9.47 -4.49 -3.09
C SER A 169 10.97 -4.24 -3.17
N ILE A 170 11.35 -3.09 -3.70
CA ILE A 170 12.72 -2.57 -3.67
C ILE A 170 12.78 -1.49 -2.58
N GLY A 171 13.79 -1.56 -1.73
CA GLY A 171 13.97 -0.62 -0.63
C GLY A 171 15.40 -0.58 -0.13
N ASP A 172 15.56 -0.11 1.10
CA ASP A 172 16.83 -0.06 1.83
C ASP A 172 17.15 -1.41 2.48
N ALA A 173 18.25 -1.47 3.19
CA ALA A 173 18.75 -2.65 3.88
C ALA A 173 17.69 -3.34 4.75
N PRO A 174 17.79 -4.66 4.94
CA PRO A 174 16.97 -5.38 5.89
C PRO A 174 17.04 -4.78 7.28
N SER A 175 15.97 -4.93 8.04
CA SER A 175 15.88 -4.40 9.39
C SER A 175 15.26 -5.39 10.35
N ASP A 176 15.60 -5.28 11.62
CA ASP A 176 14.85 -5.90 12.70
C ASP A 176 14.07 -4.82 13.47
N SER A 177 12.93 -5.19 14.00
CA SER A 177 12.19 -4.36 14.92
C SER A 177 11.67 -5.17 16.10
N ASN A 178 11.74 -4.57 17.27
CA ASN A 178 10.99 -5.06 18.41
C ASN A 178 9.55 -4.61 18.29
N ASN A 179 8.62 -5.54 18.15
CA ASN A 179 7.24 -5.16 18.31
C ASN A 179 6.89 -4.92 19.79
N THR A 180 5.72 -4.33 20.03
CA THR A 180 5.22 -4.04 21.39
C THR A 180 5.04 -5.27 22.28
N SER A 181 5.10 -6.48 21.72
CA SER A 181 5.06 -7.75 22.45
C SER A 181 6.46 -8.30 22.82
N GLY A 182 7.52 -7.56 22.53
CA GLY A 182 8.90 -7.96 22.82
C GLY A 182 9.46 -9.06 21.91
N LYS A 183 8.75 -9.37 20.80
CA LYS A 183 9.27 -10.29 19.79
C LYS A 183 10.03 -9.50 18.72
N HIS A 184 11.21 -9.99 18.37
CA HIS A 184 11.93 -9.51 17.20
C HIS A 184 11.18 -9.91 15.95
N LYS A 185 11.09 -8.99 14.98
CA LYS A 185 10.64 -9.26 13.62
C LYS A 185 11.69 -8.78 12.64
N PHE A 186 12.03 -9.64 11.71
CA PHE A 186 13.00 -9.36 10.66
C PHE A 186 12.28 -9.05 9.36
N TYR A 187 12.64 -7.93 8.74
CA TYR A 187 12.06 -7.46 7.48
C TYR A 187 13.11 -7.56 6.37
N ALA A 188 12.72 -8.14 5.25
CA ALA A 188 13.60 -8.38 4.12
C ALA A 188 14.20 -7.10 3.51
N ASN A 189 13.51 -5.99 3.63
CA ASN A 189 13.99 -4.66 3.28
C ASN A 189 13.22 -3.61 4.08
N SER A 190 13.81 -2.42 4.20
CA SER A 190 13.21 -1.27 4.88
C SER A 190 12.93 -0.12 3.90
N ASN A 191 12.46 1.01 4.43
CA ASN A 191 12.19 2.19 3.62
C ASN A 191 13.45 3.05 3.44
N LEU A 192 13.64 3.59 2.25
CA LEU A 192 14.57 4.71 2.00
C LEU A 192 13.97 6.00 2.57
N ASP A 193 14.00 6.11 3.91
CA ASP A 193 13.32 7.18 4.64
C ASP A 193 13.97 8.55 4.49
N ASN A 194 15.24 8.61 4.09
CA ASN A 194 15.93 9.86 3.84
C ASN A 194 15.71 10.31 2.39
N PRO A 195 14.95 11.40 2.14
CA PRO A 195 14.68 11.87 0.77
C PRO A 195 15.94 12.23 -0.03
N LYS A 196 17.01 12.66 0.64
CA LYS A 196 18.27 13.00 -0.06
C LYS A 196 18.98 11.76 -0.57
N ILE A 197 18.91 10.67 0.18
CA ILE A 197 19.47 9.37 -0.22
C ILE A 197 18.56 8.75 -1.27
N ALA A 198 17.26 8.68 -1.02
CA ALA A 198 16.30 8.11 -1.95
C ALA A 198 16.39 8.74 -3.35
N LYS A 199 16.55 10.06 -3.45
CA LYS A 199 16.71 10.80 -4.71
C LYS A 199 18.03 10.57 -5.43
N GLN A 200 18.97 9.84 -4.86
CA GLN A 200 20.16 9.36 -5.58
C GLN A 200 19.85 8.09 -6.38
N TYR A 201 18.95 7.27 -5.87
CA TYR A 201 18.53 6.02 -6.52
C TYR A 201 17.30 6.21 -7.42
N VAL A 202 16.30 6.94 -6.94
CA VAL A 202 14.99 7.08 -7.60
C VAL A 202 14.86 8.50 -8.15
N VAL A 203 15.00 8.64 -9.46
CA VAL A 203 15.01 9.95 -10.12
C VAL A 203 13.83 10.10 -11.08
N PRO A 204 13.22 11.30 -11.15
CA PRO A 204 12.07 11.55 -12.03
C PRO A 204 12.52 11.71 -13.49
N GLY A 205 11.76 11.17 -14.39
CA GLY A 205 11.87 11.38 -15.82
C GLY A 205 10.79 12.29 -16.37
N GLU A 206 10.58 12.23 -17.67
CA GLU A 206 9.59 13.03 -18.38
C GLU A 206 8.15 12.61 -18.02
N TYR A 207 7.22 13.55 -18.20
CA TYR A 207 5.78 13.27 -18.10
C TYR A 207 5.34 12.39 -19.26
N VAL A 208 4.40 11.49 -19.00
CA VAL A 208 3.94 10.49 -19.96
C VAL A 208 2.49 10.09 -19.65
N SER A 209 1.76 9.62 -20.65
CA SER A 209 0.44 9.03 -20.41
C SER A 209 0.55 7.57 -19.99
N LEU A 210 -0.31 7.15 -19.08
CA LEU A 210 -0.61 5.74 -18.87
C LEU A 210 -1.40 5.23 -20.08
N ASP A 211 -1.11 4.01 -20.49
CA ASP A 211 -1.77 3.33 -21.59
C ASP A 211 -2.25 1.93 -21.18
N GLU A 212 -2.83 1.21 -22.12
CA GLU A 212 -3.39 -0.13 -21.87
C GLU A 212 -2.34 -1.13 -21.34
N SER A 213 -1.06 -0.92 -21.61
CA SER A 213 0.00 -1.79 -21.08
C SER A 213 0.21 -1.63 -19.57
N ASN A 214 -0.21 -0.50 -18.99
CA ASN A 214 -0.03 -0.18 -17.58
C ASN A 214 -1.28 -0.49 -16.73
N ILE A 215 -2.42 -0.79 -17.34
CA ILE A 215 -3.70 -1.02 -16.65
C ILE A 215 -4.23 -2.38 -17.03
N VAL A 216 -4.41 -3.25 -16.05
CA VAL A 216 -5.03 -4.55 -16.26
C VAL A 216 -6.54 -4.41 -16.14
N GLU A 217 -7.28 -4.65 -17.22
CA GLU A 217 -8.75 -4.56 -17.23
C GLU A 217 -9.37 -5.87 -16.77
N VAL A 218 -10.21 -5.80 -15.75
CA VAL A 218 -10.93 -6.93 -15.17
C VAL A 218 -12.43 -6.67 -15.22
N ASN A 219 -13.20 -7.68 -15.59
CA ASN A 219 -14.66 -7.63 -15.66
C ASN A 219 -15.27 -9.03 -15.43
N ALA A 220 -16.58 -9.12 -15.46
CA ALA A 220 -17.32 -10.36 -15.21
C ALA A 220 -16.96 -11.51 -16.20
N SER A 221 -16.42 -11.21 -17.38
CA SER A 221 -16.08 -12.25 -18.36
C SER A 221 -14.68 -12.80 -18.21
N ASN A 222 -13.74 -12.04 -17.62
CA ASN A 222 -12.33 -12.42 -17.56
C ASN A 222 -11.74 -12.53 -16.14
N TYR A 223 -12.49 -12.26 -15.08
CA TYR A 223 -11.96 -12.21 -13.70
C TYR A 223 -11.24 -13.49 -13.26
N ARG A 224 -11.58 -14.64 -13.86
CA ARG A 224 -10.96 -15.93 -13.51
C ARG A 224 -9.54 -16.09 -14.06
N THR A 225 -9.16 -15.30 -15.06
CA THR A 225 -7.91 -15.47 -15.81
C THR A 225 -7.08 -14.18 -15.92
N ALA A 226 -7.67 -13.01 -15.63
CA ALA A 226 -7.02 -11.72 -15.82
C ALA A 226 -5.92 -11.45 -14.79
N LEU A 227 -6.07 -11.98 -13.59
CA LEU A 227 -5.15 -11.73 -12.47
C LEU A 227 -4.45 -12.99 -11.99
N GLY A 228 -3.19 -12.84 -11.67
CA GLY A 228 -2.33 -13.88 -11.12
C GLY A 228 -1.12 -13.23 -10.43
N LYS A 229 -0.10 -14.00 -10.15
CA LYS A 229 1.14 -13.52 -9.49
C LYS A 229 1.86 -12.43 -10.29
N ASP A 230 1.84 -12.54 -11.61
CA ASP A 230 2.54 -11.59 -12.49
C ASP A 230 1.91 -10.20 -12.46
N GLN A 231 0.63 -10.10 -12.09
CA GLN A 231 -0.08 -8.83 -12.00
C GLN A 231 0.07 -8.15 -10.63
N LEU A 232 0.69 -8.80 -9.64
CA LEU A 232 0.93 -8.19 -8.33
C LEU A 232 1.82 -6.94 -8.47
N GLY A 233 1.36 -5.85 -7.87
CA GLY A 233 2.01 -4.54 -7.93
C GLY A 233 1.57 -3.67 -9.12
N ARG A 234 0.68 -4.15 -9.99
CA ARG A 234 0.17 -3.42 -11.15
C ARG A 234 -1.10 -2.64 -10.83
N LEU A 235 -1.39 -1.64 -11.63
CA LEU A 235 -2.66 -0.92 -11.61
C LEU A 235 -3.73 -1.78 -12.31
N VAL A 236 -4.85 -2.00 -11.64
CA VAL A 236 -5.95 -2.82 -12.13
C VAL A 236 -7.24 -2.02 -12.09
N ARG A 237 -8.02 -2.09 -13.19
CA ARG A 237 -9.38 -1.54 -13.25
C ARG A 237 -10.38 -2.66 -13.24
N PHE A 238 -11.23 -2.66 -12.22
CA PHE A 238 -12.37 -3.56 -12.10
C PHE A 238 -13.61 -2.86 -12.63
N ASN A 239 -14.18 -3.37 -13.71
CA ASN A 239 -15.36 -2.80 -14.36
C ASN A 239 -16.63 -3.56 -13.96
N GLY A 240 -17.60 -2.86 -13.41
CA GLY A 240 -18.87 -3.44 -13.01
C GLY A 240 -18.75 -4.48 -11.90
N ILE A 241 -17.87 -4.23 -10.92
CA ILE A 241 -17.72 -5.10 -9.77
C ILE A 241 -18.72 -4.74 -8.67
N LYS A 242 -19.13 -5.73 -7.90
CA LYS A 242 -20.19 -5.62 -6.89
C LYS A 242 -19.59 -5.51 -5.49
N ILE A 243 -20.10 -4.59 -4.67
CA ILE A 243 -19.87 -4.56 -3.22
C ILE A 243 -20.59 -5.74 -2.57
N ARG A 244 -19.92 -6.43 -1.65
CA ARG A 244 -20.52 -7.57 -0.95
C ARG A 244 -20.15 -7.60 0.53
N TYR A 245 -21.12 -7.38 1.39
CA TYR A 245 -20.96 -7.53 2.82
C TYR A 245 -22.18 -8.13 3.54
N SER A 246 -23.34 -8.19 2.90
CA SER A 246 -24.50 -8.92 3.42
C SER A 246 -24.74 -10.20 2.60
N GLY A 247 -25.43 -11.17 3.20
CA GLY A 247 -25.72 -12.43 2.54
C GLY A 247 -24.49 -13.32 2.22
N VAL A 248 -23.32 -12.92 2.66
CA VAL A 248 -22.15 -13.79 2.60
C VAL A 248 -22.39 -14.96 3.57
N PRO A 249 -22.35 -16.22 3.11
CA PRO A 249 -22.51 -17.34 3.99
C PRO A 249 -21.57 -17.24 5.20
N ASN A 250 -22.12 -17.36 6.40
CA ASN A 250 -21.39 -17.23 7.66
C ASN A 250 -20.99 -15.81 8.08
N GLN A 251 -21.55 -14.76 7.51
CA GLN A 251 -21.27 -13.41 7.99
C GLN A 251 -21.55 -13.27 9.49
N ASP A 252 -22.66 -13.79 9.97
CA ASP A 252 -23.00 -13.84 11.39
C ASP A 252 -22.02 -14.69 12.20
N HIS A 253 -21.61 -15.83 11.65
CA HIS A 253 -20.62 -16.70 12.28
C HIS A 253 -19.24 -16.03 12.35
N VAL A 254 -18.85 -15.35 11.31
CA VAL A 254 -17.55 -14.66 11.26
C VAL A 254 -17.50 -13.50 12.26
N VAL A 255 -18.57 -12.72 12.39
CA VAL A 255 -18.66 -11.68 13.45
C VAL A 255 -18.55 -12.33 14.82
N ASN A 256 -19.31 -13.37 15.08
CA ASN A 256 -19.31 -14.05 16.36
C ASN A 256 -17.97 -14.72 16.69
N GLU A 257 -17.34 -15.36 15.71
CA GLU A 257 -16.02 -15.95 15.90
C GLU A 257 -14.93 -14.88 16.08
N ALA A 258 -14.97 -13.80 15.33
CA ALA A 258 -14.05 -12.67 15.50
C ALA A 258 -14.18 -12.06 16.90
N LEU A 259 -15.39 -11.92 17.41
CA LEU A 259 -15.64 -11.44 18.77
C LEU A 259 -15.20 -12.45 19.82
N LYS A 260 -15.56 -13.72 19.66
CA LYS A 260 -15.20 -14.80 20.59
C LYS A 260 -13.70 -15.01 20.69
N ASN A 261 -13.00 -14.90 19.58
CA ASN A 261 -11.56 -15.19 19.50
C ASN A 261 -10.69 -13.93 19.57
N GLY A 262 -11.28 -12.74 19.59
CA GLY A 262 -10.57 -11.46 19.50
C GLY A 262 -9.80 -11.32 18.19
N THR A 263 -10.19 -12.07 17.16
CA THR A 263 -9.55 -12.06 15.85
C THR A 263 -10.29 -11.14 14.90
N TYR A 264 -9.54 -10.38 14.12
CA TYR A 264 -10.04 -9.63 12.98
C TYR A 264 -10.30 -10.58 11.83
N THR A 265 -11.44 -10.40 11.17
CA THR A 265 -11.57 -10.91 9.82
C THR A 265 -11.62 -9.74 8.87
N SER A 266 -10.71 -9.72 7.92
CA SER A 266 -10.62 -8.71 6.86
C SER A 266 -11.82 -8.72 5.89
N GLN A 267 -12.85 -9.48 6.20
CA GLN A 267 -14.03 -9.71 5.36
C GLN A 267 -15.19 -8.75 5.66
N PHE A 268 -15.07 -7.94 6.72
CA PHE A 268 -16.12 -7.00 7.09
C PHE A 268 -15.75 -5.57 6.76
N PRO A 269 -16.75 -4.75 6.39
CA PRO A 269 -16.51 -3.34 6.29
C PRO A 269 -16.27 -2.81 7.69
N THR A 270 -15.02 -2.74 8.06
CA THR A 270 -14.48 -2.02 9.18
C THR A 270 -14.84 -2.47 10.60
N TRP A 271 -13.87 -2.37 11.44
CA TRP A 271 -13.92 -2.67 12.85
C TRP A 271 -13.75 -1.43 13.69
N VAL A 272 -14.55 -1.30 14.72
CA VAL A 272 -14.32 -0.31 15.78
C VAL A 272 -13.75 -1.04 16.97
N VAL A 273 -12.57 -0.63 17.42
CA VAL A 273 -12.05 -1.00 18.74
C VAL A 273 -12.30 0.15 19.67
N THR A 274 -13.15 -0.03 20.66
CA THR A 274 -13.34 0.97 21.67
C THR A 274 -12.41 0.78 22.85
N ASP A 275 -12.07 1.86 23.50
CA ASP A 275 -10.94 2.07 24.37
C ASP A 275 -11.11 1.64 25.83
N SER A 276 -12.18 1.02 26.21
CA SER A 276 -12.43 0.66 27.60
C SER A 276 -11.84 -0.70 28.04
N GLY A 277 -10.89 -1.23 27.28
CA GLY A 277 -10.25 -2.51 27.62
C GLY A 277 -11.12 -3.74 27.36
N THR A 278 -12.37 -3.57 27.02
CA THR A 278 -13.24 -4.60 26.45
C THR A 278 -13.11 -4.54 24.93
N PRO A 279 -12.76 -5.62 24.24
CA PRO A 279 -12.69 -5.63 22.79
C PRO A 279 -14.11 -5.46 22.24
N GLN A 280 -14.41 -4.25 21.83
CA GLN A 280 -15.65 -3.94 21.14
C GLN A 280 -15.33 -3.83 19.64
N ASN A 281 -15.35 -4.95 18.97
CA ASN A 281 -15.21 -4.98 17.52
C ASN A 281 -16.61 -4.91 16.92
N ALA A 282 -16.90 -3.86 16.17
CA ALA A 282 -18.16 -3.70 15.46
C ALA A 282 -17.90 -3.31 14.00
N ALA A 283 -18.77 -3.77 13.10
CA ALA A 283 -18.77 -3.31 11.73
C ALA A 283 -19.06 -1.80 11.70
N TRP A 284 -18.34 -1.05 10.88
CA TRP A 284 -18.38 0.40 10.91
C TRP A 284 -19.05 1.04 9.68
N TYR A 285 -19.12 0.35 8.58
CA TYR A 285 -19.72 0.78 7.30
C TYR A 285 -19.14 2.07 6.71
N ARG A 286 -17.86 2.30 6.99
CA ARG A 286 -17.02 3.34 6.38
C ARG A 286 -15.75 2.71 5.82
N TRP A 287 -15.02 3.44 4.97
CA TRP A 287 -13.83 2.90 4.31
C TRP A 287 -12.71 2.52 5.27
N ALA A 288 -12.54 3.26 6.37
CA ALA A 288 -11.65 2.91 7.46
C ALA A 288 -12.06 3.64 8.75
N TYR A 289 -11.36 3.41 9.85
CA TYR A 289 -11.65 4.05 11.12
C TYR A 289 -10.60 5.10 11.45
N ASN A 290 -11.03 6.33 11.71
CA ASN A 290 -10.18 7.42 12.13
C ASN A 290 -10.96 8.35 13.08
N ILE A 291 -11.00 8.01 14.36
CA ILE A 291 -11.62 8.83 15.39
C ILE A 291 -10.62 9.06 16.51
N GLU A 292 -10.53 10.31 16.96
CA GLU A 292 -9.59 10.78 17.99
C GLU A 292 -8.15 10.44 17.62
N ASN A 293 -7.50 9.55 18.26
CA ASN A 293 -6.14 9.14 17.96
C ASN A 293 -6.05 7.67 17.50
N VAL A 294 -7.21 7.04 17.28
CA VAL A 294 -7.28 5.65 16.83
C VAL A 294 -7.47 5.60 15.33
N ARG A 295 -6.56 4.94 14.62
CA ARG A 295 -6.58 4.78 13.17
C ARG A 295 -6.42 3.32 12.83
N LEU A 296 -7.48 2.74 12.26
CA LEU A 296 -7.52 1.31 11.96
C LEU A 296 -7.77 1.10 10.47
N TYR A 297 -7.08 0.13 9.91
CA TYR A 297 -7.36 -0.35 8.56
C TYR A 297 -8.71 -1.02 8.50
N ALA A 298 -9.37 -0.87 7.35
CA ALA A 298 -10.56 -1.63 7.02
C ALA A 298 -10.45 -2.29 5.66
N SER A 299 -11.33 -3.25 5.46
CA SER A 299 -11.43 -3.99 4.20
C SER A 299 -12.90 -4.07 3.79
N VAL A 300 -13.17 -3.70 2.55
CA VAL A 300 -14.50 -3.85 1.94
C VAL A 300 -14.41 -4.86 0.82
N LEU A 301 -15.22 -5.90 0.87
CA LEU A 301 -15.23 -6.92 -0.17
C LEU A 301 -15.89 -6.41 -1.44
N ILE A 302 -15.24 -6.69 -2.54
CA ILE A 302 -15.77 -6.53 -3.91
C ILE A 302 -15.69 -7.86 -4.65
N SER A 303 -16.69 -8.18 -5.47
CA SER A 303 -16.77 -9.50 -6.08
C SER A 303 -17.49 -9.51 -7.42
N TYR A 304 -17.02 -10.37 -8.32
CA TYR A 304 -17.73 -10.86 -9.49
C TYR A 304 -18.40 -12.21 -9.26
N ASN A 305 -18.17 -12.83 -8.10
CA ASN A 305 -18.61 -14.18 -7.79
C ASN A 305 -19.53 -14.17 -6.57
N ASP A 306 -20.81 -14.33 -6.80
CA ASP A 306 -21.83 -14.27 -5.75
C ASP A 306 -21.81 -15.50 -4.81
N GLU A 307 -21.19 -16.59 -5.21
CA GLU A 307 -21.09 -17.83 -4.43
C GLU A 307 -19.82 -17.87 -3.56
N ALA A 308 -18.83 -17.01 -3.87
CA ALA A 308 -17.57 -16.99 -3.18
C ALA A 308 -17.63 -16.18 -1.87
N VAL A 309 -16.86 -16.61 -0.89
CA VAL A 309 -16.85 -16.02 0.46
C VAL A 309 -15.50 -15.41 0.80
N TYR A 310 -14.41 -15.93 0.23
CA TYR A 310 -13.05 -15.61 0.63
C TYR A 310 -12.30 -14.87 -0.49
N THR A 311 -11.39 -13.99 -0.09
CA THR A 311 -10.50 -13.30 -1.05
C THR A 311 -9.49 -14.23 -1.74
N SER A 312 -9.40 -15.48 -1.32
CA SER A 312 -8.69 -16.55 -2.05
C SER A 312 -9.53 -17.14 -3.19
N ASP A 313 -10.85 -16.89 -3.18
CA ASP A 313 -11.71 -17.40 -4.24
C ASP A 313 -11.59 -16.53 -5.50
N PRO A 314 -11.65 -17.12 -6.68
CA PRO A 314 -11.59 -16.34 -7.91
C PRO A 314 -12.70 -15.29 -7.97
N GLY A 315 -12.30 -14.06 -8.26
CA GLY A 315 -13.22 -12.93 -8.43
C GLY A 315 -13.62 -12.22 -7.14
N VAL A 316 -13.05 -12.57 -6.00
CA VAL A 316 -13.25 -11.87 -4.72
C VAL A 316 -11.98 -11.13 -4.32
N TYR A 317 -12.13 -9.88 -3.98
CA TYR A 317 -11.03 -8.99 -3.60
C TYR A 317 -11.45 -8.14 -2.43
N SER A 318 -10.45 -7.59 -1.72
CA SER A 318 -10.67 -6.66 -0.61
C SER A 318 -10.12 -5.28 -0.98
N VAL A 319 -10.96 -4.25 -0.99
CA VAL A 319 -10.47 -2.88 -0.99
C VAL A 319 -9.94 -2.57 0.39
N ARG A 320 -8.62 -2.47 0.50
CA ARG A 320 -7.94 -2.20 1.76
C ARG A 320 -7.71 -0.71 1.95
N THR A 321 -8.27 -0.14 3.00
CA THR A 321 -8.18 1.29 3.30
C THR A 321 -7.51 1.53 4.64
N SER A 322 -6.56 2.45 4.66
CA SER A 322 -5.86 2.89 5.87
C SER A 322 -6.69 3.87 6.66
N GLY A 323 -6.66 3.78 7.99
CA GLY A 323 -7.22 4.80 8.89
C GLY A 323 -6.56 6.17 8.77
N TYR A 324 -5.39 6.27 8.14
CA TYR A 324 -4.75 7.54 7.82
C TYR A 324 -5.26 8.18 6.52
N SER A 325 -6.07 7.46 5.75
CA SER A 325 -6.65 7.98 4.51
C SER A 325 -7.57 9.18 4.78
N GLN A 326 -7.50 10.18 3.90
CA GLN A 326 -8.40 11.36 3.95
C GLN A 326 -9.88 11.00 3.75
N PHE A 327 -10.14 9.81 3.20
CA PHE A 327 -11.50 9.30 3.00
C PHE A 327 -11.89 8.16 3.96
N ALA A 328 -11.08 7.90 4.98
CA ALA A 328 -11.33 6.82 5.95
C ALA A 328 -12.76 6.82 6.50
N MET A 329 -13.26 8.00 6.87
CA MET A 329 -14.57 8.15 7.51
C MET A 329 -15.74 8.29 6.53
N LYS A 330 -15.51 8.29 5.21
CA LYS A 330 -16.60 8.29 4.24
C LYS A 330 -17.31 6.94 4.25
N THR A 331 -18.63 6.98 4.08
CA THR A 331 -19.49 5.80 4.03
C THR A 331 -19.17 4.96 2.78
N ILE A 332 -19.36 3.66 2.90
CA ILE A 332 -19.19 2.72 1.81
C ILE A 332 -20.48 2.62 0.97
N PRO A 333 -20.40 2.06 -0.25
CA PRO A 333 -21.60 1.75 -1.02
C PRO A 333 -22.48 0.69 -0.34
N LYS A 334 -23.76 0.67 -0.67
CA LYS A 334 -24.72 -0.33 -0.24
C LYS A 334 -24.30 -1.71 -0.72
N ASP A 335 -24.68 -2.73 0.03
CA ASP A 335 -24.49 -4.11 -0.41
C ASP A 335 -25.17 -4.35 -1.76
N GLY A 336 -24.47 -5.03 -2.66
CA GLY A 336 -24.94 -5.25 -4.03
C GLY A 336 -24.73 -4.06 -4.97
N ALA A 337 -24.28 -2.90 -4.53
CA ALA A 337 -23.94 -1.78 -5.40
C ALA A 337 -22.87 -2.19 -6.42
N VAL A 338 -23.08 -1.78 -7.67
CA VAL A 338 -22.18 -2.10 -8.78
C VAL A 338 -21.46 -0.83 -9.23
N GLY A 339 -20.15 -0.91 -9.32
CA GLY A 339 -19.30 0.23 -9.71
C GLY A 339 -17.99 -0.20 -10.33
N ASN A 340 -17.08 0.76 -10.45
CA ASN A 340 -15.73 0.50 -10.95
C ASN A 340 -14.72 0.82 -9.83
N VAL A 341 -13.64 0.07 -9.81
CA VAL A 341 -12.55 0.27 -8.84
C VAL A 341 -11.23 0.29 -9.59
N LEU A 342 -10.42 1.34 -9.36
CA LEU A 342 -9.08 1.46 -9.92
C LEU A 342 -8.07 1.47 -8.76
N GLY A 343 -7.15 0.52 -8.73
CA GLY A 343 -6.17 0.45 -7.66
C GLY A 343 -5.03 -0.53 -7.91
N ILE A 344 -4.07 -0.52 -7.01
CA ILE A 344 -2.94 -1.44 -7.06
C ILE A 344 -3.39 -2.83 -6.59
N TYR A 345 -3.17 -3.81 -7.43
CA TYR A 345 -3.43 -5.21 -7.10
C TYR A 345 -2.31 -5.76 -6.23
N GLY A 346 -2.65 -6.14 -5.04
CA GLY A 346 -1.72 -6.66 -4.06
C GLY A 346 -2.19 -7.95 -3.42
N ILE A 347 -1.33 -8.50 -2.58
CA ILE A 347 -1.63 -9.68 -1.76
C ILE A 347 -1.05 -9.47 -0.36
N TYR A 348 -1.79 -9.94 0.63
CA TYR A 348 -1.33 -10.04 1.99
C TYR A 348 -1.58 -11.46 2.49
N SER A 349 -0.54 -12.23 2.65
CA SER A 349 -0.66 -13.61 3.08
C SER A 349 0.41 -13.99 4.09
N LYS A 350 0.01 -14.73 5.10
CA LYS A 350 0.93 -15.36 6.07
C LYS A 350 1.44 -16.71 5.60
N ARG A 351 0.89 -17.25 4.51
CA ARG A 351 1.26 -18.57 3.95
C ARG A 351 1.82 -18.45 2.55
N SER A 352 2.68 -19.40 2.22
CA SER A 352 3.27 -19.53 0.89
C SER A 352 2.33 -20.15 -0.14
N ASP A 353 1.30 -20.85 0.32
CA ASP A 353 0.32 -21.48 -0.54
C ASP A 353 -0.92 -20.60 -0.71
N PHE A 354 -1.40 -20.52 -1.93
CA PHE A 354 -2.64 -19.84 -2.27
C PHE A 354 -3.87 -20.73 -2.05
N THR A 355 -3.71 -21.87 -1.40
CA THR A 355 -4.79 -22.81 -1.16
C THR A 355 -5.55 -22.43 0.08
N GLY A 356 -6.82 -22.08 -0.10
CA GLY A 356 -7.73 -21.70 0.97
C GLY A 356 -8.06 -22.86 1.91
N GLY A 357 -8.55 -22.55 3.09
CA GLY A 357 -9.08 -23.54 4.06
C GLY A 357 -8.92 -23.15 5.52
N SER A 358 -8.28 -22.06 5.85
CA SER A 358 -8.23 -21.51 7.20
C SER A 358 -8.06 -20.00 7.15
N TYR A 359 -8.19 -19.32 8.28
CA TYR A 359 -8.07 -17.87 8.43
C TYR A 359 -6.72 -17.26 7.99
N ASP A 360 -5.79 -18.06 7.52
CA ASP A 360 -4.45 -17.67 7.07
C ASP A 360 -4.24 -17.74 5.55
N TYR A 361 -5.30 -17.76 4.76
CA TYR A 361 -5.16 -17.82 3.31
C TYR A 361 -4.79 -16.47 2.70
N ALA A 362 -4.32 -16.54 1.46
CA ALA A 362 -3.96 -15.38 0.69
C ALA A 362 -5.14 -14.41 0.57
N GLN A 363 -4.91 -13.16 0.95
CA GLN A 363 -5.89 -12.09 0.80
C GLN A 363 -5.45 -11.19 -0.35
N TYR A 364 -6.21 -11.23 -1.45
CA TYR A 364 -5.99 -10.30 -2.54
C TYR A 364 -6.61 -8.96 -2.19
N GLN A 365 -5.77 -7.94 -2.18
CA GLN A 365 -6.11 -6.60 -1.75
C GLN A 365 -5.96 -5.60 -2.89
N ILE A 366 -6.83 -4.60 -2.89
CA ILE A 366 -6.76 -3.47 -3.79
C ILE A 366 -6.49 -2.23 -2.96
N SER A 367 -5.38 -1.58 -3.22
CA SER A 367 -5.03 -0.30 -2.60
C SER A 367 -5.31 0.83 -3.58
N VAL A 368 -6.34 1.62 -3.31
CA VAL A 368 -6.71 2.78 -4.13
C VAL A 368 -5.89 4.01 -3.72
N SER A 369 -5.51 4.84 -4.68
CA SER A 369 -4.78 6.07 -4.39
C SER A 369 -5.71 7.18 -3.87
N ARG A 370 -6.97 7.21 -4.32
CA ARG A 370 -7.92 8.29 -4.06
C ARG A 370 -9.34 7.73 -3.90
N ILE A 371 -10.21 8.52 -3.28
CA ILE A 371 -11.64 8.16 -3.20
C ILE A 371 -12.30 8.13 -4.58
N GLU A 372 -11.87 8.96 -5.51
CA GLU A 372 -12.37 9.04 -6.88
C GLU A 372 -12.06 7.78 -7.70
N ASP A 373 -11.13 6.94 -7.23
CA ASP A 373 -10.81 5.65 -7.83
C ASP A 373 -11.82 4.54 -7.45
N LEU A 374 -12.80 4.89 -6.60
CA LEU A 374 -13.94 4.08 -6.17
C LEU A 374 -15.21 4.68 -6.80
N ASP A 375 -15.45 4.37 -8.07
CA ASP A 375 -16.50 4.96 -8.90
C ASP A 375 -17.82 4.19 -8.73
N PHE A 376 -18.59 4.58 -7.73
CA PHE A 376 -19.95 4.12 -7.46
C PHE A 376 -20.93 5.29 -7.58
N LYS A 377 -22.18 5.00 -7.96
CA LYS A 377 -23.20 6.03 -8.07
C LYS A 377 -23.54 6.61 -6.70
N ALA A 378 -23.84 7.90 -6.66
CA ALA A 378 -24.15 8.60 -5.41
C ALA A 378 -25.36 8.00 -4.65
N GLU A 379 -26.41 7.56 -5.40
CA GLU A 379 -27.59 6.90 -4.84
C GLU A 379 -27.32 5.51 -4.24
N ASP A 380 -26.19 4.91 -4.64
CA ASP A 380 -25.76 3.61 -4.13
C ASP A 380 -24.86 3.72 -2.89
N LEU A 381 -24.49 4.93 -2.48
CA LEU A 381 -23.74 5.13 -1.23
C LEU A 381 -24.66 5.07 -0.02
N LEU A 382 -24.17 4.52 1.09
CA LEU A 382 -24.87 4.66 2.37
C LEU A 382 -24.87 6.12 2.82
N THR A 383 -26.00 6.59 3.34
CA THR A 383 -25.99 7.84 4.13
C THR A 383 -25.31 7.62 5.47
N GLU A 384 -24.96 8.70 6.17
CA GLU A 384 -24.38 8.60 7.52
C GLU A 384 -25.34 7.89 8.48
N GLU A 385 -26.64 8.20 8.40
CA GLU A 385 -27.69 7.59 9.23
C GLU A 385 -27.85 6.09 8.94
N GLU A 386 -27.81 5.69 7.65
CA GLU A 386 -27.86 4.28 7.26
C GLU A 386 -26.62 3.53 7.77
N ALA A 387 -25.43 4.10 7.62
CA ALA A 387 -24.18 3.49 8.09
C ALA A 387 -24.17 3.34 9.62
N ASP A 388 -24.64 4.35 10.36
CA ASP A 388 -24.72 4.31 11.81
C ASP A 388 -25.78 3.31 12.31
N ALA A 389 -26.90 3.20 11.61
CA ALA A 389 -27.94 2.22 11.94
C ALA A 389 -27.45 0.79 11.73
N LEU A 390 -26.73 0.54 10.62
CA LEU A 390 -26.14 -0.77 10.33
C LEU A 390 -25.01 -1.11 11.32
N ALA A 391 -24.17 -0.15 11.68
CA ALA A 391 -23.13 -0.34 12.68
C ALA A 391 -23.72 -0.69 14.05
N ARG A 392 -24.79 0.00 14.46
CA ARG A 392 -25.49 -0.27 15.70
C ARG A 392 -26.13 -1.66 15.68
N TRP A 393 -26.80 -2.00 14.59
CA TRP A 393 -27.41 -3.32 14.43
C TRP A 393 -26.36 -4.44 14.54
N ALA A 394 -25.22 -4.29 13.87
CA ALA A 394 -24.15 -5.26 13.94
C ALA A 394 -23.56 -5.37 15.33
N TYR A 395 -23.43 -4.24 16.04
CA TYR A 395 -23.01 -4.21 17.43
C TYR A 395 -23.99 -4.94 18.34
N ASP A 396 -25.28 -4.58 18.29
CA ASP A 396 -26.32 -5.18 19.12
C ASP A 396 -26.43 -6.70 18.89
N LYS A 397 -26.33 -7.13 17.62
CA LYS A 397 -26.34 -8.55 17.28
C LYS A 397 -25.13 -9.28 17.82
N ALA A 398 -23.95 -8.68 17.67
CA ALA A 398 -22.71 -9.27 18.17
C ALA A 398 -22.71 -9.41 19.69
N TYR A 399 -23.27 -8.42 20.41
CA TYR A 399 -23.28 -8.41 21.87
C TYR A 399 -24.52 -9.07 22.48
N SER A 400 -25.61 -9.27 21.76
CA SER A 400 -26.77 -10.03 22.26
C SER A 400 -26.45 -11.53 22.45
N GLU A 401 -25.45 -12.02 21.75
CA GLU A 401 -24.95 -13.40 21.89
C GLU A 401 -23.71 -13.48 22.79
N TYR A 402 -23.29 -12.37 23.35
CA TYR A 402 -22.11 -12.28 24.19
C TYR A 402 -22.47 -12.57 25.67
N ASP A 403 -21.76 -13.52 26.25
CA ASP A 403 -21.82 -13.74 27.71
C ASP A 403 -20.90 -12.74 28.43
N PRO A 404 -21.45 -11.74 29.13
CA PRO A 404 -20.65 -10.75 29.84
C PRO A 404 -19.81 -11.36 30.98
N PHE A 405 -20.11 -12.59 31.39
CA PHE A 405 -19.35 -13.34 32.42
C PHE A 405 -18.21 -14.18 31.81
N ASN A 406 -18.20 -14.32 30.47
CA ASN A 406 -17.14 -15.02 29.72
C ASN A 406 -16.71 -14.15 28.53
N PRO A 407 -16.09 -12.98 28.76
CA PRO A 407 -15.63 -12.15 27.68
C PRO A 407 -14.62 -12.92 26.83
N PRO A 408 -14.67 -12.78 25.48
CA PRO A 408 -13.68 -13.38 24.62
C PRO A 408 -12.28 -12.91 25.03
N VAL A 409 -11.42 -13.86 25.32
CA VAL A 409 -10.03 -13.59 25.67
C VAL A 409 -9.40 -12.94 24.44
N LYS A 410 -8.84 -11.72 24.60
CA LYS A 410 -7.98 -11.13 23.59
C LYS A 410 -6.97 -12.18 23.16
N SER A 411 -6.96 -12.56 21.88
CA SER A 411 -5.91 -13.40 21.35
C SER A 411 -4.57 -12.69 21.63
N THR A 412 -3.75 -13.30 22.48
CA THR A 412 -2.39 -12.82 22.75
C THR A 412 -1.46 -13.07 21.56
N THR A 413 -1.91 -13.80 20.57
CA THR A 413 -1.26 -13.92 19.26
C THR A 413 -1.68 -12.78 18.33
N GLY A 414 -1.78 -11.59 18.91
CA GLY A 414 -2.30 -10.42 18.28
C GLY A 414 -1.73 -10.17 16.91
N ASP A 415 -2.51 -10.51 15.92
CA ASP A 415 -2.43 -9.86 14.64
C ASP A 415 -3.09 -8.47 14.72
N TYR A 416 -2.88 -7.79 15.82
CA TYR A 416 -2.94 -6.34 15.85
C TYR A 416 -1.71 -5.86 15.10
N GLU A 417 -1.78 -5.83 13.80
CA GLU A 417 -0.99 -4.88 13.09
C GLU A 417 -1.59 -3.52 13.42
N SER A 418 -1.19 -2.98 14.58
CA SER A 418 -1.10 -1.54 14.72
C SER A 418 -0.33 -1.09 13.50
N GLY A 419 -0.97 -0.31 12.63
CA GLY A 419 -0.31 0.22 11.46
C GLY A 419 0.92 1.00 11.87
N GLU A 420 2.06 0.40 11.76
CA GLU A 420 3.36 1.00 11.62
C GLU A 420 3.81 0.86 10.17
#